data_ac338cbe790d6197338d3353cccedd77
#
_entry.id   ac338cbe790d6197338d3353cccedd77
#
_cell.length_a   1.000
_cell.length_b   1.000
_cell.length_c   1.000
_cell.angle_alpha   90.00
_cell.angle_beta   90.00
_cell.angle_gamma   90.00
#
_symmetry.space_group_name_H-M   'P 1'
#
loop_
_entity.id
_entity.type
_entity.pdbx_description
1 polymer ?
#
loop_
_entity_poly.entity_id
_entity_poly.type
_entity_poly.pdbx_seq_one_letter_code
_entity_poly.pdbx_strand_id
1 'polypeptide(L)' 'SLPDPTVSRAVMRLPDEQRTAVILYYVQGMKIREIAKALKVPTQTISSRLSRARSKLRAELEGWYFDEE' A
#
# COMPACT_ATOMS: atom_id res chain seq x y z
N SER A 1 1.51 -4.32 -15.10
CA SER A 1 1.76 -3.00 -15.61
C SER A 1 1.65 -1.96 -14.52
N LEU A 2 2.21 -0.83 -14.78
CA LEU A 2 2.26 0.23 -13.78
C LEU A 2 0.94 0.96 -13.68
N PRO A 3 0.64 1.48 -12.50
CA PRO A 3 -0.56 2.28 -12.34
C PRO A 3 -0.44 3.58 -13.10
N ASP A 4 -1.57 4.23 -13.24
CA ASP A 4 -1.67 5.55 -13.79
C ASP A 4 -0.69 6.49 -13.08
N PRO A 5 -0.05 7.43 -13.78
CA PRO A 5 0.89 8.35 -13.14
C PRO A 5 0.31 9.09 -11.93
N THR A 6 -0.98 9.37 -11.94
CA THR A 6 -1.62 10.05 -10.83
C THR A 6 -1.54 9.18 -9.58
N VAL A 7 -1.84 7.88 -9.75
CA VAL A 7 -1.79 6.93 -8.65
C VAL A 7 -0.35 6.74 -8.19
N SER A 8 0.59 6.62 -9.14
CA SER A 8 1.99 6.45 -8.80
C SER A 8 2.52 7.60 -7.96
N ARG A 9 2.16 8.83 -8.33
CA ARG A 9 2.59 9.99 -7.56
C ARG A 9 2.02 9.99 -6.16
N ALA A 10 0.76 9.60 -6.02
CA ALA A 10 0.13 9.52 -4.71
C ALA A 10 0.83 8.49 -3.84
N VAL A 11 1.17 7.34 -4.43
CA VAL A 11 1.89 6.29 -3.70
C VAL A 11 3.25 6.80 -3.24
N MET A 12 3.94 7.54 -4.12
CA MET A 12 5.25 8.06 -3.77
C MET A 12 5.21 9.09 -2.64
N ARG A 13 4.06 9.70 -2.41
CA ARG A 13 3.90 10.67 -1.32
C ARG A 13 3.54 10.03 0.01
N LEU A 14 3.31 8.74 0.04
CA LEU A 14 3.04 8.03 1.29
C LEU A 14 4.27 8.03 2.18
N PRO A 15 4.08 7.99 3.51
CA PRO A 15 5.21 7.74 4.41
C PRO A 15 5.91 6.45 4.02
N ASP A 16 7.22 6.40 4.27
CA ASP A 16 8.06 5.29 3.81
C ASP A 16 7.48 3.91 4.09
N GLU A 17 7.05 3.69 5.33
CA GLU A 17 6.59 2.36 5.72
C GLU A 17 5.29 1.98 5.02
N GLN A 18 4.42 2.95 4.82
CA GLN A 18 3.18 2.70 4.10
C GLN A 18 3.44 2.44 2.63
N ARG A 19 4.31 3.25 2.05
CA ARG A 19 4.67 3.10 0.63
C ARG A 19 5.28 1.73 0.38
N THR A 20 6.20 1.31 1.24
CA THR A 20 6.84 0.01 1.09
C THR A 20 5.80 -1.11 1.12
N ALA A 21 4.89 -1.05 2.09
CA ALA A 21 3.85 -2.09 2.19
C ALA A 21 2.98 -2.13 0.95
N VAL A 22 2.60 -0.95 0.43
CA VAL A 22 1.76 -0.87 -0.76
C VAL A 22 2.48 -1.46 -1.98
N ILE A 23 3.74 -1.10 -2.15
CA ILE A 23 4.48 -1.60 -3.31
C ILE A 23 4.66 -3.11 -3.23
N LEU A 24 5.03 -3.63 -2.06
CA LEU A 24 5.22 -5.06 -1.92
C LEU A 24 3.93 -5.84 -2.12
N TYR A 25 2.83 -5.31 -1.63
CA TYR A 25 1.56 -6.00 -1.70
C TYR A 25 0.92 -5.89 -3.10
N TYR A 26 0.78 -4.67 -3.61
CA TYR A 26 0.03 -4.44 -4.85
C TYR A 26 0.86 -4.58 -6.11
N VAL A 27 2.12 -4.19 -6.06
CA VAL A 27 2.97 -4.25 -7.25
C VAL A 27 3.71 -5.56 -7.33
N GLN A 28 4.31 -5.99 -6.23
CA GLN A 28 5.08 -7.22 -6.21
C GLN A 28 4.23 -8.47 -5.98
N GLY A 29 3.00 -8.29 -5.53
CA GLY A 29 2.09 -9.40 -5.34
C GLY A 29 2.39 -10.27 -4.14
N MET A 30 3.10 -9.74 -3.15
CA MET A 30 3.44 -10.51 -1.96
C MET A 30 2.24 -10.61 -1.01
N LYS A 31 2.15 -11.73 -0.33
CA LYS A 31 1.13 -11.90 0.70
C LYS A 31 1.55 -11.16 1.96
N ILE A 32 0.56 -10.74 2.74
CA ILE A 32 0.84 -9.99 3.96
C ILE A 32 1.85 -10.72 4.85
N ARG A 33 1.68 -12.01 5.05
CA ARG A 33 2.61 -12.74 5.92
C ARG A 33 4.01 -12.79 5.35
N GLU A 34 4.13 -12.80 4.02
CA GLU A 34 5.45 -12.79 3.37
C GLU A 34 6.13 -11.45 3.58
N ILE A 35 5.37 -10.38 3.47
CA ILE A 35 5.89 -9.04 3.71
C ILE A 35 6.34 -8.91 5.16
N ALA A 36 5.49 -9.37 6.07
CA ALA A 36 5.79 -9.29 7.49
C ALA A 36 7.08 -10.03 7.82
N LYS A 37 7.24 -11.20 7.24
CA LYS A 37 8.44 -12.00 7.47
C LYS A 37 9.67 -11.30 6.90
N ALA A 38 9.55 -10.77 5.69
CA ALA A 38 10.67 -10.09 5.04
C ALA A 38 11.10 -8.85 5.79
N LEU A 39 10.15 -8.10 6.32
CA LEU A 39 10.43 -6.86 7.04
C LEU A 39 10.62 -7.08 8.54
N LYS A 40 10.43 -8.31 9.01
CA LYS A 40 10.63 -8.67 10.40
C LYS A 40 9.71 -7.92 11.35
N VAL A 41 8.45 -7.84 10.99
CA VAL A 41 7.41 -7.22 11.81
C VAL A 41 6.21 -8.15 11.88
N PRO A 42 5.31 -7.95 12.84
CA PRO A 42 4.09 -8.76 12.91
C PRO A 42 3.20 -8.52 11.70
N THR A 43 2.40 -9.52 11.34
CA THR A 43 1.46 -9.38 10.22
C THR A 43 0.48 -8.24 10.49
N GLN A 44 0.08 -8.06 11.73
CA GLN A 44 -0.83 -6.98 12.11
C GLN A 44 -0.25 -5.61 11.73
N THR A 45 1.05 -5.46 11.87
CA THR A 45 1.73 -4.22 11.50
C THR A 45 1.55 -3.94 10.01
N ILE A 46 1.72 -4.98 9.17
CA ILE A 46 1.57 -4.81 7.74
C ILE A 46 0.12 -4.48 7.39
N SER A 47 -0.83 -5.18 8.00
CA SER A 47 -2.25 -4.90 7.78
C SER A 47 -2.59 -3.45 8.12
N SER A 48 -2.05 -2.96 9.25
CA SER A 48 -2.29 -1.58 9.66
C SER A 48 -1.69 -0.58 8.68
N ARG A 49 -0.48 -0.86 8.22
CA ARG A 49 0.19 0.03 7.26
C ARG A 49 -0.58 0.11 5.97
N LEU A 50 -1.07 -1.03 5.48
CA LEU A 50 -1.88 -1.06 4.26
C LEU A 50 -3.19 -0.30 4.45
N SER A 51 -3.83 -0.49 5.60
CA SER A 51 -5.09 0.18 5.88
C SER A 51 -4.92 1.70 5.90
N ARG A 52 -3.86 2.17 6.56
CA ARG A 52 -3.60 3.61 6.63
C ARG A 52 -3.22 4.17 5.26
N ALA A 53 -2.46 3.39 4.48
CA ALA A 53 -2.10 3.80 3.15
C ALA A 53 -3.33 3.95 2.27
N ARG A 54 -4.25 2.98 2.35
CA ARG A 54 -5.48 3.05 1.56
C ARG A 54 -6.31 4.28 1.91
N SER A 55 -6.38 4.62 3.20
CA SER A 55 -7.11 5.80 3.62
C SER A 55 -6.49 7.07 3.05
N LYS A 56 -5.18 7.18 3.08
CA LYS A 56 -4.50 8.34 2.53
C LYS A 56 -4.67 8.43 1.02
N LEU A 57 -4.53 7.29 0.34
CA LEU A 57 -4.69 7.27 -1.11
C LEU A 57 -6.11 7.62 -1.51
N ARG A 58 -7.09 7.11 -0.78
CA ARG A 58 -8.49 7.40 -1.07
C ARG A 58 -8.78 8.89 -0.88
N ALA A 59 -8.23 9.47 0.16
CA ALA A 59 -8.43 10.89 0.43
C ALA A 59 -7.77 11.76 -0.65
N GLU A 60 -6.60 11.36 -1.09
CA GLU A 60 -5.85 12.13 -2.09
C GLU A 60 -6.38 11.93 -3.50
N LEU A 61 -6.81 10.71 -3.80
CA LEU A 61 -7.28 10.36 -5.14
C LEU A 61 -8.79 10.34 -5.17
N GLU A 62 -9.34 11.48 -4.91
CA GLU A 62 -10.78 11.65 -4.93
C GLU A 62 -11.33 11.17 -6.26
N GLY A 63 -12.33 10.32 -6.20
CA GLY A 63 -12.93 9.78 -7.40
C GLY A 63 -12.31 8.48 -7.89
N TRP A 64 -11.16 8.10 -7.36
CA TRP A 64 -10.55 6.83 -7.70
C TRP A 64 -11.19 5.72 -6.89
N TYR A 65 -11.23 4.58 -7.48
CA TYR A 65 -11.90 3.44 -6.89
C TYR A 65 -10.89 2.40 -6.41
N PHE A 66 -10.97 2.04 -5.16
CA PHE A 66 -10.11 1.00 -4.60
C PHE A 66 -10.97 -0.16 -4.16
N ASP A 67 -10.55 -1.36 -4.54
CA ASP A 67 -11.22 -2.57 -4.15
C ASP A 67 -10.92 -2.83 -2.68
N GLU A 68 -11.95 -2.89 -1.87
CA GLU A 68 -11.82 -3.05 -0.43
C GLU A 68 -11.85 -4.51 0.01
N GLU A 69 -12.04 -5.41 -0.89
CA GLU A 69 -12.24 -6.83 -0.56
C GLU A 69 -11.08 -7.52 0.12
#